data_ee893ef7125bfee342f121ff97072a01
#
_entry.id   ee893ef7125bfee342f121ff97072a01
#
_cell.length_a   1.000
_cell.length_b   1.000
_cell.length_c   1.000
_cell.angle_alpha   90.00
_cell.angle_beta   90.00
_cell.angle_gamma   90.00
#
_symmetry.space_group_name_H-M   'P 1'
#
loop_
_entity.id
_entity.type
_entity.pdbx_description
1 polymer ?
#
loop_
_entity_poly.entity_id
_entity_poly.type
_entity_poly.pdbx_seq_one_letter_code
_entity_poly.pdbx_strand_id
1 'polypeptide(L)'
;MATRDELVAMNSKQLEEICGLIQKECPLAKQVRYSCTNFYPNICFIVVDALNPQDYPNGISDNSVFLMFRVDFEAKTVEYKRSGFIYLSEKDKRENPKLRYLAMNSMVEIATRAGVKKMRRSQHKDNATSAHKMATYFNEVMKAVVDYTDGYPYKQGVEK
;
A
#
# COMPACT_ATOMS: atom_id res chain seq x y z
N MET A 1 -25.87 19.32 -11.13
CA MET A 1 -25.34 18.09 -10.60
C MET A 1 -24.18 17.59 -11.47
N ALA A 2 -23.06 17.21 -10.89
CA ALA A 2 -21.91 16.78 -11.66
C ALA A 2 -22.17 15.43 -12.35
N THR A 3 -21.68 15.30 -13.57
CA THR A 3 -21.71 14.02 -14.29
C THR A 3 -20.69 13.07 -13.66
N ARG A 4 -20.78 11.77 -14.01
CA ARG A 4 -19.79 10.79 -13.54
C ARG A 4 -18.38 11.14 -13.99
N ASP A 5 -18.22 11.58 -15.24
CA ASP A 5 -16.90 11.97 -15.74
C ASP A 5 -16.36 13.21 -15.04
N GLU A 6 -17.22 14.17 -14.70
CA GLU A 6 -16.82 15.34 -13.92
C GLU A 6 -16.39 14.95 -12.51
N LEU A 7 -17.09 14.01 -11.87
CA LEU A 7 -16.73 13.49 -10.56
C LEU A 7 -15.39 12.76 -10.60
N VAL A 8 -15.15 11.95 -11.65
CA VAL A 8 -13.86 11.28 -11.83
C VAL A 8 -12.74 12.29 -11.95
N ALA A 9 -12.94 13.35 -12.74
CA ALA A 9 -11.92 14.38 -12.90
C ALA A 9 -11.62 15.11 -11.58
N MET A 10 -12.66 15.48 -10.85
CA MET A 10 -12.52 16.15 -9.55
C MET A 10 -11.81 15.25 -8.53
N ASN A 11 -12.25 14.01 -8.44
CA ASN A 11 -11.71 13.07 -7.45
C ASN A 11 -10.29 12.62 -7.81
N SER A 12 -9.99 12.45 -9.10
CA SER A 12 -8.63 12.14 -9.54
C SER A 12 -7.64 13.22 -9.14
N LYS A 13 -8.05 14.48 -9.23
CA LYS A 13 -7.20 15.59 -8.80
C LYS A 13 -6.91 15.53 -7.30
N GLN A 14 -7.93 15.20 -6.49
CA GLN A 14 -7.75 15.01 -5.06
C GLN A 14 -6.86 13.79 -4.76
N LEU A 15 -7.05 12.71 -5.52
CA LEU A 15 -6.23 11.50 -5.34
C LEU A 15 -4.76 11.75 -5.66
N GLU A 16 -4.47 12.55 -6.69
CA GLU A 16 -3.10 12.94 -7.01
C GLU A 16 -2.46 13.68 -5.83
N GLU A 17 -3.20 14.58 -5.21
CA GLU A 17 -2.73 15.31 -4.03
C GLU A 17 -2.48 14.35 -2.86
N ILE A 18 -3.42 13.45 -2.59
CA ILE A 18 -3.28 12.45 -1.52
C ILE A 18 -2.07 11.57 -1.76
N CYS A 19 -1.89 11.07 -2.99
CA CYS A 19 -0.75 10.21 -3.35
C CYS A 19 0.58 10.94 -3.17
N GLY A 20 0.65 12.22 -3.56
CA GLY A 20 1.84 13.03 -3.34
C GLY A 20 2.20 13.20 -1.88
N LEU A 21 1.18 13.42 -1.04
CA LEU A 21 1.38 13.54 0.41
C LEU A 21 1.85 12.22 1.02
N ILE A 22 1.25 11.09 0.62
CA ILE A 22 1.68 9.77 1.09
C ILE A 22 3.13 9.52 0.68
N GLN A 23 3.49 9.80 -0.58
CA GLN A 23 4.85 9.60 -1.06
C GLN A 23 5.86 10.40 -0.24
N LYS A 24 5.47 11.61 0.19
CA LYS A 24 6.32 12.48 1.01
C LYS A 24 6.47 11.92 2.43
N GLU A 25 5.40 11.38 3.02
CA GLU A 25 5.40 10.91 4.40
C GLU A 25 5.87 9.47 4.59
N CYS A 26 5.92 8.68 3.50
CA CYS A 26 6.29 7.28 3.57
C CYS A 26 7.69 7.03 3.02
N PRO A 27 8.73 7.02 3.85
CA PRO A 27 10.10 6.73 3.37
C PRO A 27 10.23 5.37 2.70
N LEU A 28 9.41 4.40 3.11
CA LEU A 28 9.45 3.04 2.59
C LEU A 28 8.58 2.84 1.34
N ALA A 29 7.75 3.81 1.00
CA ALA A 29 6.92 3.74 -0.21
C ALA A 29 7.78 4.03 -1.44
N LYS A 30 7.81 3.10 -2.39
CA LYS A 30 8.54 3.25 -3.64
C LYS A 30 7.66 3.77 -4.75
N GLN A 31 6.35 3.52 -4.66
CA GLN A 31 5.38 4.00 -5.63
C GLN A 31 4.02 4.13 -4.96
N VAL A 32 3.31 5.20 -5.26
CA VAL A 32 1.93 5.39 -4.79
C VAL A 32 1.06 5.62 -6.02
N ARG A 33 0.06 4.78 -6.19
CA ARG A 33 -0.82 4.79 -7.35
C ARG A 33 -2.27 4.94 -6.92
N TYR A 34 -3.13 5.42 -7.82
CA TYR A 34 -4.54 5.47 -7.55
C TYR A 34 -5.36 4.95 -8.74
N SER A 35 -6.60 4.58 -8.45
CA SER A 35 -7.56 4.15 -9.45
C SER A 35 -8.91 4.82 -9.17
N CYS A 36 -9.48 5.43 -10.20
CA CYS A 36 -10.78 6.08 -10.14
C CYS A 36 -11.50 5.84 -11.47
N THR A 37 -12.69 5.28 -11.42
CA THR A 37 -13.46 4.96 -12.64
C THR A 37 -14.82 5.63 -12.62
N ASN A 38 -15.42 5.78 -13.80
CA ASN A 38 -16.75 6.38 -13.90
C ASN A 38 -17.89 5.42 -13.53
N PHE A 39 -17.58 4.14 -13.30
CA PHE A 39 -18.56 3.19 -12.74
C PHE A 39 -18.88 3.51 -11.28
N TYR A 40 -17.84 3.89 -10.52
CA TYR A 40 -17.95 4.26 -9.11
C TYR A 40 -17.11 5.51 -8.86
N PRO A 41 -17.58 6.67 -9.36
CA PRO A 41 -16.73 7.87 -9.36
C PRO A 41 -16.34 8.39 -7.98
N ASN A 42 -17.09 8.05 -6.94
CA ASN A 42 -16.79 8.46 -5.57
C ASN A 42 -16.06 7.41 -4.76
N ILE A 43 -15.91 6.19 -5.30
CA ILE A 43 -15.22 5.10 -4.61
C ILE A 43 -13.94 4.79 -5.38
N CYS A 44 -12.82 5.15 -4.77
CA CYS A 44 -11.52 5.08 -5.41
C CYS A 44 -10.56 4.27 -4.55
N PHE A 45 -9.44 3.86 -5.15
CA PHE A 45 -8.45 3.05 -4.46
C PHE A 45 -7.08 3.69 -4.57
N ILE A 46 -6.31 3.59 -3.50
CA ILE A 46 -4.92 4.01 -3.46
C ILE A 46 -4.08 2.78 -3.10
N VAL A 47 -3.02 2.57 -3.86
CA VAL A 47 -2.09 1.47 -3.64
C VAL A 47 -0.73 2.04 -3.32
N VAL A 48 -0.18 1.66 -2.16
CA VAL A 48 1.14 2.05 -1.72
C VAL A 48 2.05 0.84 -1.86
N ASP A 49 3.04 0.95 -2.74
CA ASP A 49 3.97 -0.14 -3.05
C ASP A 49 5.29 0.05 -2.33
N ALA A 50 5.80 -1.02 -1.76
CA ALA A 50 7.12 -1.04 -1.09
C ALA A 50 8.25 -1.37 -2.05
N LEU A 51 7.97 -1.96 -3.21
CA LEU A 51 8.98 -2.35 -4.19
C LEU A 51 8.97 -1.39 -5.37
N ASN A 52 10.16 -1.00 -5.80
CA ASN A 52 10.33 -0.18 -6.99
C ASN A 52 10.33 -1.09 -8.22
N PRO A 53 9.43 -0.85 -9.21
CA PRO A 53 9.37 -1.66 -10.43
C PRO A 53 10.72 -1.77 -11.15
N GLN A 54 11.56 -0.75 -11.08
CA GLN A 54 12.85 -0.72 -11.75
C GLN A 54 13.85 -1.72 -11.17
N ASP A 55 13.66 -2.15 -9.92
CA ASP A 55 14.52 -3.12 -9.27
C ASP A 55 14.20 -4.56 -9.68
N TYR A 56 13.13 -4.75 -10.43
CA TYR A 56 12.62 -6.06 -10.83
C TYR A 56 12.30 -6.06 -12.32
N PRO A 57 13.32 -6.16 -13.18
CA PRO A 57 13.14 -6.02 -14.63
C PRO A 57 12.20 -7.04 -15.27
N ASN A 58 11.99 -8.19 -14.61
CA ASN A 58 11.08 -9.22 -15.11
C ASN A 58 9.63 -9.03 -14.63
N GLY A 59 9.34 -7.85 -14.07
CA GLY A 59 8.01 -7.53 -13.56
C GLY A 59 7.86 -7.83 -12.08
N ILE A 60 7.10 -6.99 -11.40
CA ILE A 60 6.85 -7.12 -9.97
C ILE A 60 5.39 -7.34 -9.63
N SER A 61 4.52 -7.42 -10.62
CA SER A 61 3.09 -7.58 -10.38
C SER A 61 2.78 -8.77 -9.47
N ASP A 62 3.54 -9.86 -9.61
CA ASP A 62 3.39 -11.05 -8.81
C ASP A 62 4.25 -11.03 -7.55
N ASN A 63 5.20 -10.10 -7.46
CA ASN A 63 6.12 -9.96 -6.34
C ASN A 63 5.84 -8.70 -5.52
N SER A 64 4.67 -8.11 -5.69
CA SER A 64 4.34 -6.84 -5.08
C SER A 64 4.19 -6.93 -3.58
N VAL A 65 4.77 -5.96 -2.89
CA VAL A 65 4.56 -5.74 -1.47
C VAL A 65 3.79 -4.44 -1.36
N PHE A 66 2.48 -4.53 -1.15
CA PHE A 66 1.64 -3.34 -1.18
C PHE A 66 0.50 -3.39 -0.17
N LEU A 67 -0.01 -2.21 0.15
CA LEU A 67 -1.30 -2.05 0.82
C LEU A 67 -2.23 -1.29 -0.10
N MET A 68 -3.50 -1.72 -0.13
CA MET A 68 -4.55 -1.05 -0.89
C MET A 68 -5.57 -0.46 0.08
N PHE A 69 -5.91 0.79 -0.17
CA PHE A 69 -6.89 1.53 0.62
C PHE A 69 -8.08 1.92 -0.25
N ARG A 70 -9.26 1.94 0.35
CA ARG A 70 -10.48 2.41 -0.30
C ARG A 70 -10.79 3.81 0.22
N VAL A 71 -10.98 4.73 -0.70
CA VAL A 71 -11.36 6.12 -0.39
C VAL A 71 -12.75 6.35 -0.93
N ASP A 72 -13.66 6.75 -0.05
CA ASP A 72 -15.04 7.09 -0.40
C ASP A 72 -15.22 8.59 -0.22
N PHE A 73 -15.29 9.32 -1.34
CA PHE A 73 -15.41 10.78 -1.30
C PHE A 73 -16.79 11.27 -0.86
N GLU A 74 -17.83 10.47 -1.10
CA GLU A 74 -19.18 10.81 -0.66
C GLU A 74 -19.34 10.65 0.85
N ALA A 75 -18.92 9.49 1.35
CA ALA A 75 -18.97 9.21 2.79
C ALA A 75 -17.83 9.89 3.57
N LYS A 76 -16.82 10.41 2.87
CA LYS A 76 -15.61 10.99 3.47
C LYS A 76 -14.92 10.02 4.41
N THR A 77 -14.70 8.81 3.93
CA THR A 77 -14.05 7.75 4.70
C THR A 77 -12.87 7.17 3.94
N VAL A 78 -11.93 6.63 4.70
CA VAL A 78 -10.81 5.86 4.19
C VAL A 78 -10.67 4.59 5.02
N GLU A 79 -10.39 3.46 4.35
CA GLU A 79 -10.21 2.19 5.04
C GLU A 79 -9.15 1.35 4.34
N TYR A 80 -8.47 0.50 5.12
CA TYR A 80 -7.60 -0.52 4.56
C TYR A 80 -8.47 -1.58 3.86
N LYS A 81 -8.10 -1.95 2.65
CA LYS A 81 -8.87 -2.92 1.87
C LYS A 81 -8.17 -4.27 1.78
N ARG A 82 -6.91 -4.28 1.41
CA ARG A 82 -6.14 -5.53 1.31
C ARG A 82 -4.66 -5.24 1.18
N SER A 83 -3.85 -6.28 1.42
CA SER A 83 -2.41 -6.25 1.16
C SER A 83 -2.06 -7.25 0.08
N GLY A 84 -0.97 -6.97 -0.61
CA GLY A 84 -0.38 -7.91 -1.56
C GLY A 84 0.48 -8.92 -0.86
N PHE A 85 0.66 -10.07 -1.50
CA PHE A 85 1.57 -11.10 -1.05
C PHE A 85 2.93 -10.92 -1.71
N ILE A 86 3.97 -11.34 -1.01
CA ILE A 86 5.32 -11.37 -1.57
C ILE A 86 5.51 -12.73 -2.24
N TYR A 87 5.76 -12.71 -3.54
CA TYR A 87 6.15 -13.92 -4.26
C TYR A 87 7.65 -14.15 -4.06
N LEU A 88 8.01 -15.34 -3.62
CA LEU A 88 9.39 -15.67 -3.32
C LEU A 88 9.94 -16.71 -4.30
N SER A 89 11.17 -16.51 -4.74
CA SER A 89 11.90 -17.51 -5.51
C SER A 89 12.26 -18.69 -4.61
N GLU A 90 12.58 -19.83 -5.21
CA GLU A 90 13.04 -20.99 -4.43
C GLU A 90 14.32 -20.68 -3.68
N LYS A 91 15.20 -19.85 -4.25
CA LYS A 91 16.41 -19.39 -3.59
C LYS A 91 16.10 -18.61 -2.30
N ASP A 92 15.19 -17.65 -2.38
CA ASP A 92 14.81 -16.84 -1.20
C ASP A 92 14.23 -17.72 -0.09
N LYS A 93 13.39 -18.68 -0.46
CA LYS A 93 12.78 -19.59 0.52
C LYS A 93 13.83 -20.43 1.25
N ARG A 94 14.89 -20.83 0.57
CA ARG A 94 15.97 -21.63 1.19
C ARG A 94 16.86 -20.81 2.09
N GLU A 95 17.20 -19.59 1.65
CA GLU A 95 18.15 -18.73 2.35
C GLU A 95 17.54 -18.04 3.56
N ASN A 96 16.23 -17.79 3.53
CA ASN A 96 15.55 -17.15 4.64
C ASN A 96 14.20 -17.83 4.94
N PRO A 97 14.16 -18.73 5.93
CA PRO A 97 12.93 -19.44 6.30
C PRO A 97 11.77 -18.53 6.69
N LYS A 98 12.03 -17.33 7.23
CA LYS A 98 10.97 -16.40 7.60
C LYS A 98 10.17 -15.94 6.40
N LEU A 99 10.79 -15.84 5.22
CA LEU A 99 10.11 -15.43 3.99
C LEU A 99 9.05 -16.42 3.56
N ARG A 100 9.18 -17.70 3.92
CA ARG A 100 8.16 -18.70 3.64
C ARG A 100 6.83 -18.33 4.31
N TYR A 101 6.91 -17.89 5.55
CA TYR A 101 5.73 -17.47 6.29
C TYR A 101 5.13 -16.21 5.68
N LEU A 102 5.96 -15.29 5.22
CA LEU A 102 5.49 -14.09 4.57
C LEU A 102 4.72 -14.40 3.27
N ALA A 103 5.19 -15.41 2.51
CA ALA A 103 4.50 -15.85 1.30
C ALA A 103 3.16 -16.50 1.59
N MET A 104 2.98 -17.09 2.76
CA MET A 104 1.76 -17.77 3.16
C MET A 104 0.78 -16.87 3.90
N ASN A 105 1.26 -15.81 4.54
CA ASN A 105 0.46 -14.91 5.36
C ASN A 105 0.52 -13.50 4.79
N SER A 106 -0.57 -12.76 4.93
CA SER A 106 -0.58 -11.37 4.50
C SER A 106 0.33 -10.51 5.39
N MET A 107 0.84 -9.42 4.83
CA MET A 107 1.66 -8.48 5.58
C MET A 107 0.92 -7.94 6.81
N VAL A 108 -0.38 -7.74 6.67
CA VAL A 108 -1.21 -7.23 7.76
C VAL A 108 -1.32 -8.25 8.90
N GLU A 109 -1.38 -9.54 8.59
CA GLU A 109 -1.36 -10.57 9.63
C GLU A 109 -0.06 -10.56 10.42
N ILE A 110 1.06 -10.45 9.72
CA ILE A 110 2.38 -10.37 10.36
C ILE A 110 2.45 -9.13 11.25
N ALA A 111 2.01 -7.99 10.74
CA ALA A 111 2.00 -6.75 11.50
C ALA A 111 1.07 -6.83 12.71
N THR A 112 -0.10 -7.47 12.55
CA THR A 112 -1.05 -7.64 13.65
C THR A 112 -0.44 -8.47 14.78
N ARG A 113 0.29 -9.53 14.46
CA ARG A 113 1.01 -10.33 15.45
C ARG A 113 2.08 -9.53 16.19
N ALA A 114 2.63 -8.52 15.53
CA ALA A 114 3.60 -7.61 16.11
C ALA A 114 2.96 -6.45 16.89
N GLY A 115 1.61 -6.42 16.98
CA GLY A 115 0.89 -5.41 17.75
C GLY A 115 0.34 -4.24 16.96
N VAL A 116 0.50 -4.23 15.64
CA VAL A 116 -0.06 -3.18 14.79
C VAL A 116 -1.56 -3.40 14.63
N LYS A 117 -2.36 -2.41 14.99
CA LYS A 117 -3.80 -2.50 14.84
C LYS A 117 -4.22 -2.34 13.38
N LYS A 118 -5.14 -3.18 12.91
CA LYS A 118 -5.67 -3.10 11.57
C LYS A 118 -6.39 -1.77 11.38
N MET A 119 -6.07 -1.06 10.32
CA MET A 119 -6.75 0.19 9.98
C MET A 119 -8.18 -0.12 9.55
N ARG A 120 -9.13 0.44 10.27
CA ARG A 120 -10.55 0.32 9.96
C ARG A 120 -11.04 1.58 9.25
N ARG A 121 -12.29 1.55 8.81
CA ARG A 121 -12.92 2.73 8.23
C ARG A 121 -12.85 3.89 9.22
N SER A 122 -12.34 5.02 8.75
CA SER A 122 -12.28 6.25 9.55
C SER A 122 -12.68 7.43 8.68
N GLN A 123 -13.31 8.43 9.31
CA GLN A 123 -13.63 9.66 8.61
C GLN A 123 -12.39 10.53 8.48
N HIS A 124 -12.32 11.29 7.41
CA HIS A 124 -11.25 12.26 7.21
C HIS A 124 -11.86 13.64 6.91
N LYS A 125 -11.16 14.68 7.34
CA LYS A 125 -11.63 16.06 7.15
C LYS A 125 -11.11 16.62 5.83
N ASP A 126 -9.92 16.23 5.44
CA ASP A 126 -9.24 16.74 4.25
C ASP A 126 -8.24 15.70 3.70
N ASN A 127 -7.62 16.05 2.58
CA ASN A 127 -6.68 15.16 1.91
C ASN A 127 -5.42 14.91 2.73
N ALA A 128 -4.95 15.91 3.46
CA ALA A 128 -3.77 15.77 4.31
C ALA A 128 -4.03 14.79 5.45
N THR A 129 -5.21 14.86 6.08
CA THR A 129 -5.59 13.92 7.14
C THR A 129 -5.68 12.49 6.61
N SER A 130 -6.29 12.30 5.44
CA SER A 130 -6.40 10.99 4.80
C SER A 130 -5.04 10.42 4.46
N ALA A 131 -4.19 11.22 3.85
CA ALA A 131 -2.84 10.83 3.47
C ALA A 131 -2.01 10.45 4.69
N HIS A 132 -2.10 11.23 5.75
CA HIS A 132 -1.38 10.95 7.00
C HIS A 132 -1.78 9.61 7.60
N LYS A 133 -3.09 9.33 7.66
CA LYS A 133 -3.58 8.06 8.20
C LYS A 133 -3.09 6.86 7.39
N MET A 134 -3.18 6.94 6.08
CA MET A 134 -2.71 5.87 5.19
C MET A 134 -1.20 5.69 5.29
N ALA A 135 -0.46 6.81 5.30
CA ALA A 135 1.00 6.79 5.41
C ALA A 135 1.46 6.18 6.73
N THR A 136 0.85 6.58 7.84
CA THR A 136 1.16 6.05 9.17
C THR A 136 0.93 4.55 9.21
N TYR A 137 -0.21 4.10 8.72
CA TYR A 137 -0.53 2.68 8.71
C TYR A 137 0.46 1.88 7.85
N PHE A 138 0.77 2.39 6.65
CA PHE A 138 1.74 1.74 5.77
C PHE A 138 3.10 1.61 6.46
N ASN A 139 3.57 2.69 7.07
CA ASN A 139 4.87 2.70 7.74
C ASN A 139 4.91 1.71 8.90
N GLU A 140 3.86 1.62 9.70
CA GLU A 140 3.78 0.65 10.80
C GLU A 140 3.80 -0.79 10.30
N VAL A 141 3.01 -1.09 9.27
CA VAL A 141 2.96 -2.43 8.69
C VAL A 141 4.31 -2.81 8.10
N MET A 142 4.90 -1.92 7.31
CA MET A 142 6.18 -2.22 6.67
C MET A 142 7.31 -2.35 7.67
N LYS A 143 7.31 -1.56 8.74
CA LYS A 143 8.29 -1.68 9.80
C LYS A 143 8.23 -3.08 10.44
N ALA A 144 7.03 -3.55 10.74
CA ALA A 144 6.83 -4.90 11.28
C ALA A 144 7.27 -5.99 10.30
N VAL A 145 6.97 -5.81 9.02
CA VAL A 145 7.37 -6.77 7.98
C VAL A 145 8.89 -6.80 7.81
N VAL A 146 9.51 -5.63 7.78
CA VAL A 146 10.97 -5.52 7.65
C VAL A 146 11.66 -6.19 8.84
N ASP A 147 11.18 -5.95 10.05
CA ASP A 147 11.74 -6.58 11.25
C ASP A 147 11.57 -8.11 11.22
N TYR A 148 10.40 -8.57 10.81
CA TYR A 148 10.11 -9.99 10.70
C TYR A 148 11.00 -10.69 9.67
N THR A 149 11.32 -10.01 8.58
CA THR A 149 12.07 -10.58 7.46
C THR A 149 13.55 -10.21 7.45
N ASP A 150 14.06 -9.63 8.53
CA ASP A 150 15.46 -9.21 8.66
C ASP A 150 15.92 -8.27 7.53
N GLY A 151 15.01 -7.38 7.13
CA GLY A 151 15.31 -6.34 6.13
C GLY A 151 14.76 -6.57 4.74
N TYR A 152 14.14 -7.74 4.47
CA TYR A 152 13.45 -7.93 3.21
C TYR A 152 12.21 -7.00 3.16
N PRO A 153 11.84 -6.38 2.04
CA PRO A 153 12.44 -6.57 0.70
C PRO A 153 13.62 -5.62 0.38
N TYR A 154 14.00 -4.75 1.30
CA TYR A 154 14.99 -3.71 1.01
C TYR A 154 16.42 -4.24 0.92
N LYS A 155 16.69 -5.33 1.60
CA LYS A 155 17.99 -6.00 1.58
C LYS A 155 18.28 -6.69 0.24
N GLN A 156 17.25 -7.03 -0.50
CA GLN A 156 17.36 -7.85 -1.71
C GLN A 156 18.16 -7.19 -2.82
N GLY A 157 18.09 -5.87 -2.95
CA GLY A 157 18.81 -5.13 -3.99
C GLY A 157 20.31 -5.05 -3.76
N VAL A 158 20.80 -5.45 -2.61
CA VAL A 158 22.20 -5.30 -2.21
C VAL A 158 23.04 -6.53 -2.56
N GLU A 159 22.41 -7.66 -2.83
CA GLU A 159 23.06 -8.97 -3.02
C GLU A 159 23.33 -9.33 -4.48
N LYS A 160 23.47 -8.37 -5.33
CA LYS A 160 23.76 -8.66 -6.73
C LYS A 160 25.24 -8.88 -6.97
#